data_65208e050c53319781cbe0675aca31b5
#
_entry.id   65208e050c53319781cbe0675aca31b5
#
_cell.length_a   1.000
_cell.length_b   1.000
_cell.length_c   1.000
_cell.angle_alpha   90.00
_cell.angle_beta   90.00
_cell.angle_gamma   90.00
#
_symmetry.space_group_name_H-M   'P 1'
#
loop_
_entity.id
_entity.type
_entity.pdbx_description
1 polymer ?
#
loop_
_entity_poly.entity_id
_entity_poly.type
_entity_poly.pdbx_seq_one_letter_code
_entity_poly.pdbx_strand_id
1 'polypeptide(L)'
;MTTNGNHKQERAGLTRPRRLLLCLDGVPFDIVREARERGLFEGWNEPTRLLSPFPTMTNIALSAMLRATAPLGYESLYFDRNSREIRGGIGKYIGRRTPDKLPSSYMDELDYQEPLPFEFLVYVAPEAVWRADMRRFREQFRNAPQRRDYFAFLKGTDGLLHIRGAEPLRRALESLDRLLKEIRAWCGAETEITLFSDHGMTIGEIRRVHLQTHLRRCGYEIVDRLNGRAGGRGVALPAFGLIGYAALFCNEENKGKLAEDLTELEGVDFSIYRDAADAITVKGAEGSARIHRREEDGRISYRYEQVAGDPLRLTEALCGLSDEGLLDDEGYASAKSWSARTATHIYPDALANLYNALNTERVHHTADLLVNLKDGYYYGSSLFAHIVSLKATHGNALRASSTAFMMSTHRALPEFVRADEARPLLKD
;
A
#
# COMPACT_ATOMS: atom_id res chain seq x y z
N MET A 1 51.23 50.00 18.13
CA MET A 1 50.04 49.35 18.73
C MET A 1 49.12 49.02 17.60
N THR A 2 49.19 47.79 17.16
CA THR A 2 48.51 47.23 16.01
C THR A 2 47.30 46.43 16.46
N THR A 3 46.11 46.87 16.16
CA THR A 3 44.87 46.15 16.43
C THR A 3 44.53 45.21 15.25
N ASN A 4 44.72 43.93 15.45
CA ASN A 4 44.29 42.91 14.52
C ASN A 4 42.73 42.75 14.56
N GLY A 5 42.07 43.17 13.51
CA GLY A 5 40.66 42.91 13.26
C GLY A 5 40.48 41.51 12.66
N ASN A 6 40.01 40.58 13.47
CA ASN A 6 39.62 39.26 13.05
C ASN A 6 38.25 39.30 12.35
N HIS A 7 38.22 39.47 11.03
CA HIS A 7 37.03 39.20 10.22
C HIS A 7 36.81 37.65 10.15
N LYS A 8 36.01 37.14 11.05
CA LYS A 8 35.33 35.87 10.84
C LYS A 8 34.33 36.06 9.70
N GLN A 9 34.71 35.67 8.51
CA GLN A 9 33.75 35.37 7.45
C GLN A 9 32.87 34.20 7.93
N GLU A 10 31.66 34.51 8.38
CA GLU A 10 30.59 33.55 8.47
C GLU A 10 30.32 33.05 7.05
N ARG A 11 30.78 31.85 6.75
CA ARG A 11 30.31 31.09 5.59
C ARG A 11 28.80 30.96 5.77
N ALA A 12 28.02 31.73 5.02
CA ALA A 12 26.61 31.50 4.83
C ALA A 12 26.47 30.10 4.27
N GLY A 13 26.18 29.13 5.15
CA GLY A 13 25.79 27.81 4.73
C GLY A 13 24.57 27.97 3.82
N LEU A 14 24.65 27.51 2.60
CA LEU A 14 23.53 27.40 1.68
C LEU A 14 22.43 26.62 2.45
N THR A 15 21.46 27.35 2.98
CA THR A 15 20.31 26.71 3.64
C THR A 15 19.50 26.02 2.55
N ARG A 16 19.43 24.69 2.62
CA ARG A 16 18.60 23.87 1.74
C ARG A 16 17.17 24.43 1.70
N PRO A 17 16.54 24.56 0.52
CA PRO A 17 15.15 24.98 0.42
C PRO A 17 14.25 24.05 1.25
N ARG A 18 13.17 24.62 1.79
CA ARG A 18 12.15 23.84 2.51
C ARG A 18 11.48 22.84 1.57
N ARG A 19 11.21 21.65 2.04
CA ARG A 19 10.41 20.66 1.31
C ARG A 19 9.07 20.41 2.01
N LEU A 20 8.02 20.29 1.20
CA LEU A 20 6.72 19.77 1.62
C LEU A 20 6.52 18.40 0.97
N LEU A 21 6.47 17.36 1.79
CA LEU A 21 6.06 16.03 1.39
C LEU A 21 4.58 15.89 1.74
N LEU A 22 3.74 15.65 0.76
CA LEU A 22 2.30 15.54 0.96
C LEU A 22 1.81 14.21 0.40
N CYS A 23 1.42 13.31 1.29
CA CYS A 23 0.78 12.05 0.94
C CYS A 23 -0.74 12.19 0.94
N LEU A 24 -1.38 11.73 -0.12
CA LEU A 24 -2.83 11.58 -0.24
C LEU A 24 -3.18 10.10 -0.14
N ASP A 25 -4.09 9.74 0.75
CA ASP A 25 -4.49 8.35 0.94
C ASP A 25 -5.31 7.83 -0.26
N GLY A 26 -4.87 6.71 -0.85
CA GLY A 26 -5.65 5.92 -1.80
C GLY A 26 -5.91 6.55 -3.16
N VAL A 27 -5.10 7.51 -3.64
CA VAL A 27 -5.36 8.20 -4.91
C VAL A 27 -4.70 7.47 -6.09
N PRO A 28 -5.50 6.95 -7.07
CA PRO A 28 -4.97 6.28 -8.24
C PRO A 28 -4.20 7.19 -9.19
N PHE A 29 -3.15 6.64 -9.83
CA PHE A 29 -2.36 7.34 -10.84
C PHE A 29 -3.20 7.94 -11.97
N ASP A 30 -4.15 7.19 -12.51
CA ASP A 30 -4.94 7.62 -13.66
C ASP A 30 -5.81 8.85 -13.35
N ILE A 31 -6.32 9.00 -12.12
CA ILE A 31 -7.08 10.19 -11.72
C ILE A 31 -6.19 11.44 -11.70
N VAL A 32 -4.94 11.31 -11.24
CA VAL A 32 -4.01 12.45 -11.22
C VAL A 32 -3.54 12.79 -12.63
N ARG A 33 -3.30 11.80 -13.47
CA ARG A 33 -3.01 12.01 -14.90
C ARG A 33 -4.15 12.77 -15.60
N GLU A 34 -5.40 12.33 -15.43
CA GLU A 34 -6.57 13.05 -15.95
C GLU A 34 -6.66 14.49 -15.38
N ALA A 35 -6.36 14.70 -14.11
CA ALA A 35 -6.35 16.04 -13.51
C ALA A 35 -5.30 16.94 -14.18
N ARG A 36 -4.11 16.41 -14.48
CA ARG A 36 -3.06 17.11 -15.24
C ARG A 36 -3.54 17.47 -16.65
N GLU A 37 -4.14 16.54 -17.38
CA GLU A 37 -4.70 16.75 -18.73
C GLU A 37 -5.77 17.86 -18.74
N ARG A 38 -6.45 18.08 -17.61
CA ARG A 38 -7.43 19.16 -17.39
C ARG A 38 -6.81 20.49 -16.89
N GLY A 39 -5.47 20.57 -16.79
CA GLY A 39 -4.75 21.78 -16.41
C GLY A 39 -4.57 21.99 -14.89
N LEU A 40 -4.83 20.98 -14.04
CA LEU A 40 -4.44 21.04 -12.65
C LEU A 40 -2.92 20.81 -12.51
N PHE A 41 -2.34 21.31 -11.41
CA PHE A 41 -0.91 21.16 -11.09
C PHE A 41 0.00 21.66 -12.23
N GLU A 42 -0.39 22.77 -12.86
CA GLU A 42 0.41 23.41 -13.90
C GLU A 42 1.81 23.81 -13.39
N GLY A 43 2.83 23.58 -14.21
CA GLY A 43 4.23 23.85 -13.83
C GLY A 43 4.88 22.79 -12.91
N TRP A 44 4.20 21.66 -12.67
CA TRP A 44 4.79 20.48 -12.03
C TRP A 44 5.40 19.55 -13.09
N ASN A 45 6.35 18.72 -12.67
CA ASN A 45 6.79 17.60 -13.52
C ASN A 45 5.68 16.57 -13.69
N GLU A 46 5.79 15.74 -14.73
CA GLU A 46 4.80 14.70 -14.99
C GLU A 46 4.70 13.69 -13.83
N PRO A 47 3.48 13.21 -13.52
CA PRO A 47 3.31 12.20 -12.50
C PRO A 47 3.92 10.87 -12.94
N THR A 48 4.65 10.23 -12.03
CA THR A 48 5.17 8.88 -12.20
C THR A 48 4.28 7.85 -11.49
N ARG A 49 4.30 6.61 -11.96
CA ARG A 49 3.62 5.50 -11.28
C ARG A 49 4.39 5.11 -10.04
N LEU A 50 3.73 5.09 -8.89
CA LEU A 50 4.25 4.53 -7.66
C LEU A 50 3.62 3.16 -7.45
N LEU A 51 4.46 2.11 -7.50
CA LEU A 51 4.03 0.73 -7.35
C LEU A 51 3.96 0.37 -5.87
N SER A 52 2.74 0.24 -5.36
CA SER A 52 2.47 -0.11 -3.97
C SER A 52 2.70 -1.59 -3.70
N PRO A 53 3.12 -1.95 -2.48
CA PRO A 53 3.28 -3.35 -2.08
C PRO A 53 1.92 -4.04 -1.94
N PHE A 54 1.91 -5.37 -2.12
CA PHE A 54 0.74 -6.19 -1.78
C PHE A 54 0.84 -6.71 -0.33
N PRO A 55 -0.27 -6.73 0.44
CA PRO A 55 -1.54 -6.07 0.20
C PRO A 55 -1.43 -4.53 0.17
N THR A 56 -2.21 -3.88 -0.71
CA THR A 56 -2.14 -2.43 -0.92
C THR A 56 -2.86 -1.68 0.19
N MET A 57 -2.20 -1.57 1.33
CA MET A 57 -2.71 -0.99 2.58
C MET A 57 -1.78 0.14 3.04
N THR A 58 -2.35 1.22 3.54
CA THR A 58 -1.64 2.42 3.99
C THR A 58 -0.48 2.11 4.95
N ASN A 59 -0.72 1.30 5.99
CA ASN A 59 0.30 0.94 6.97
C ASN A 59 1.46 0.15 6.36
N ILE A 60 1.19 -0.71 5.38
CA ILE A 60 2.19 -1.50 4.68
C ILE A 60 2.95 -0.61 3.68
N ALA A 61 2.23 0.17 2.89
CA ALA A 61 2.81 1.02 1.85
C ALA A 61 3.72 2.10 2.44
N LEU A 62 3.23 2.86 3.44
CA LEU A 62 4.04 3.91 4.08
C LEU A 62 5.22 3.33 4.87
N SER A 63 5.06 2.18 5.54
CA SER A 63 6.20 1.51 6.18
C SER A 63 7.27 1.12 5.18
N ALA A 64 6.90 0.60 4.01
CA ALA A 64 7.85 0.26 2.95
C ALA A 64 8.53 1.51 2.36
N MET A 65 7.76 2.53 1.98
CA MET A 65 8.25 3.78 1.40
C MET A 65 9.23 4.52 2.30
N LEU A 66 8.98 4.50 3.61
CA LEU A 66 9.79 5.20 4.60
C LEU A 66 10.84 4.30 5.28
N ARG A 67 10.89 3.02 4.91
CA ARG A 67 11.72 2.02 5.60
C ARG A 67 11.53 2.06 7.11
N ALA A 68 10.28 2.23 7.52
CA ALA A 68 9.86 2.25 8.91
C ALA A 68 9.64 0.81 9.43
N THR A 69 9.43 0.68 10.74
CA THR A 69 9.12 -0.62 11.35
C THR A 69 7.88 -1.24 10.70
N ALA A 70 7.96 -2.51 10.33
CA ALA A 70 6.85 -3.27 9.78
C ALA A 70 5.64 -3.27 10.73
N PRO A 71 4.39 -3.14 10.22
CA PRO A 71 3.21 -3.18 11.08
C PRO A 71 3.00 -4.57 11.70
N LEU A 72 2.30 -4.63 12.83
CA LEU A 72 2.01 -5.90 13.52
C LEU A 72 1.19 -6.86 12.65
N GLY A 73 0.23 -6.34 11.91
CA GLY A 73 -0.63 -7.10 11.00
C GLY A 73 -0.95 -6.30 9.75
N TYR A 74 -1.67 -6.91 8.85
CA TYR A 74 -2.10 -6.28 7.60
C TYR A 74 -3.11 -5.14 7.84
N GLU A 75 -3.88 -5.25 8.92
CA GLU A 75 -4.84 -4.26 9.41
C GLU A 75 -4.71 -4.05 10.92
N SER A 76 -5.60 -3.22 11.49
CA SER A 76 -5.68 -2.98 12.94
C SER A 76 -6.13 -4.20 13.73
N LEU A 77 -6.96 -5.05 13.12
CA LEU A 77 -7.28 -6.38 13.63
C LEU A 77 -6.29 -7.36 13.00
N TYR A 78 -5.53 -8.08 13.81
CA TYR A 78 -4.49 -8.97 13.34
C TYR A 78 -4.45 -10.26 14.16
N PHE A 79 -3.86 -11.31 13.59
CA PHE A 79 -3.62 -12.55 14.31
C PHE A 79 -2.21 -12.51 14.90
N ASP A 80 -2.13 -12.57 16.24
CA ASP A 80 -0.86 -12.65 16.95
C ASP A 80 -0.36 -14.11 16.93
N ARG A 81 0.74 -14.35 16.23
CA ARG A 81 1.34 -15.67 16.08
C ARG A 81 1.86 -16.24 17.40
N ASN A 82 2.23 -15.41 18.38
CA ASN A 82 2.76 -15.86 19.66
C ASN A 82 1.65 -16.41 20.55
N SER A 83 0.53 -15.68 20.66
CA SER A 83 -0.64 -16.14 21.44
C SER A 83 -1.61 -17.00 20.62
N ARG A 84 -1.42 -17.08 19.28
CA ARG A 84 -2.26 -17.80 18.31
C ARG A 84 -3.73 -17.37 18.36
N GLU A 85 -3.98 -16.09 18.51
CA GLU A 85 -5.33 -15.51 18.60
C GLU A 85 -5.44 -14.18 17.86
N ILE A 86 -6.68 -13.83 17.46
CA ILE A 86 -6.98 -12.52 16.87
C ILE A 86 -6.90 -11.45 17.95
N ARG A 87 -6.15 -10.38 17.66
CA ARG A 87 -5.95 -9.22 18.52
C ARG A 87 -6.17 -7.91 17.77
N GLY A 88 -6.30 -6.81 18.51
CA GLY A 88 -6.50 -5.48 17.93
C GLY A 88 -7.97 -5.09 17.86
N GLY A 89 -8.37 -4.43 16.77
CA GLY A 89 -9.71 -3.90 16.57
C GLY A 89 -9.90 -2.48 17.10
N ILE A 90 -11.16 -2.01 17.19
CA ILE A 90 -11.49 -0.60 17.46
C ILE A 90 -10.83 -0.06 18.73
N GLY A 91 -10.84 -0.79 19.84
CA GLY A 91 -10.25 -0.35 21.11
C GLY A 91 -8.73 -0.15 21.01
N LYS A 92 -8.02 -1.02 20.27
CA LYS A 92 -6.58 -0.90 20.03
C LYS A 92 -6.25 -0.04 18.81
N TYR A 93 -7.19 0.21 17.92
CA TYR A 93 -7.05 1.21 16.87
C TYR A 93 -6.89 2.62 17.45
N ILE A 94 -7.65 2.94 18.48
CA ILE A 94 -7.47 4.14 19.30
C ILE A 94 -6.06 4.11 19.93
N GLY A 95 -5.59 2.95 20.38
CA GLY A 95 -4.27 2.72 20.98
C GLY A 95 -3.07 2.84 20.06
N ARG A 96 -3.20 2.93 18.72
CA ARG A 96 -2.07 3.20 17.82
C ARG A 96 -1.31 4.49 18.16
N ARG A 97 -1.95 5.40 18.88
CA ARG A 97 -1.40 6.67 19.32
C ARG A 97 -0.98 6.67 20.80
N THR A 98 -0.95 5.50 21.45
CA THR A 98 -0.63 5.28 22.87
C THR A 98 0.50 4.24 23.09
N PRO A 99 0.76 3.74 24.31
CA PRO A 99 1.91 2.89 24.65
C PRO A 99 2.12 1.62 23.82
N ASP A 100 1.10 1.09 23.15
CA ASP A 100 1.25 -0.07 22.26
C ASP A 100 1.82 0.30 20.86
N LYS A 101 2.28 1.53 20.70
CA LYS A 101 2.87 2.06 19.46
C LYS A 101 4.19 1.34 19.16
N LEU A 102 4.32 0.84 17.94
CA LEU A 102 5.59 0.32 17.46
C LEU A 102 6.65 1.42 17.42
N PRO A 103 7.86 1.19 17.93
CA PRO A 103 8.94 2.15 17.80
C PRO A 103 9.31 2.34 16.33
N SER A 104 9.64 3.56 15.96
CA SER A 104 10.03 3.91 14.58
C SER A 104 8.98 3.56 13.53
N SER A 105 7.70 3.72 13.86
CA SER A 105 6.62 3.54 12.88
C SER A 105 6.61 4.68 11.85
N TYR A 106 6.00 4.46 10.68
CA TYR A 106 5.85 5.52 9.68
C TYR A 106 5.14 6.78 10.24
N MET A 107 4.28 6.62 11.25
CA MET A 107 3.57 7.74 11.89
C MET A 107 4.51 8.68 12.67
N ASP A 108 5.70 8.20 13.06
CA ASP A 108 6.72 9.03 13.73
C ASP A 108 7.38 10.03 12.77
N GLU A 109 7.28 9.78 11.46
CA GLU A 109 7.82 10.62 10.40
C GLU A 109 6.87 11.76 10.01
N LEU A 110 5.60 11.71 10.44
CA LEU A 110 4.55 12.65 10.03
C LEU A 110 4.53 13.88 10.95
N ASP A 111 4.65 15.07 10.36
CA ASP A 111 4.39 16.34 11.04
C ASP A 111 2.88 16.65 11.12
N TYR A 112 2.10 16.11 10.17
CA TYR A 112 0.66 16.26 10.13
C TYR A 112 -0.05 14.95 9.75
N GLN A 113 -1.09 14.62 10.50
CA GLN A 113 -2.11 13.66 10.16
C GLN A 113 -3.45 14.16 10.72
N GLU A 114 -4.57 13.69 10.13
CA GLU A 114 -5.89 14.08 10.57
C GLU A 114 -6.16 13.64 12.02
N PRO A 115 -7.07 14.33 12.74
CA PRO A 115 -7.53 13.91 14.06
C PRO A 115 -8.26 12.58 14.01
N LEU A 116 -8.11 11.75 15.07
CA LEU A 116 -8.76 10.44 15.17
C LEU A 116 -10.28 10.44 14.86
N PRO A 117 -11.11 11.41 15.29
CA PRO A 117 -12.51 11.44 14.93
C PRO A 117 -12.77 11.46 13.41
N PHE A 118 -11.86 12.03 12.61
CA PHE A 118 -12.03 12.10 11.16
C PHE A 118 -11.97 10.72 10.51
N GLU A 119 -11.22 9.78 11.08
CA GLU A 119 -11.15 8.40 10.61
C GLU A 119 -12.51 7.68 10.61
N PHE A 120 -13.43 8.10 11.47
CA PHE A 120 -14.79 7.56 11.52
C PHE A 120 -15.80 8.44 10.79
N LEU A 121 -15.69 9.76 10.94
CA LEU A 121 -16.59 10.72 10.31
C LEU A 121 -16.48 10.72 8.79
N VAL A 122 -15.35 10.31 8.24
CA VAL A 122 -15.14 10.23 6.78
C VAL A 122 -16.13 9.27 6.11
N TYR A 123 -16.61 8.24 6.78
CA TYR A 123 -17.61 7.32 6.26
C TYR A 123 -19.05 7.88 6.28
N VAL A 124 -19.29 8.97 7.00
CA VAL A 124 -20.61 9.61 7.11
C VAL A 124 -20.67 10.91 6.32
N ALA A 125 -19.63 11.74 6.41
CA ALA A 125 -19.58 13.08 5.82
C ALA A 125 -18.22 13.37 5.17
N PRO A 126 -17.79 12.58 4.14
CA PRO A 126 -16.42 12.64 3.62
C PRO A 126 -16.02 14.00 3.06
N GLU A 127 -16.94 14.75 2.39
CA GLU A 127 -16.62 16.07 1.87
C GLU A 127 -16.45 17.13 2.98
N ALA A 128 -17.18 16.98 4.09
CA ALA A 128 -17.02 17.87 5.24
C ALA A 128 -15.69 17.61 5.96
N VAL A 129 -15.34 16.33 6.12
CA VAL A 129 -14.05 15.90 6.69
C VAL A 129 -12.91 16.42 5.81
N TRP A 130 -12.95 16.21 4.50
CA TRP A 130 -11.95 16.73 3.56
C TRP A 130 -11.74 18.24 3.72
N ARG A 131 -12.82 19.03 3.71
CA ARG A 131 -12.71 20.50 3.89
C ARG A 131 -12.12 20.90 5.25
N ALA A 132 -12.47 20.16 6.31
CA ALA A 132 -11.95 20.43 7.64
C ALA A 132 -10.46 20.06 7.75
N ASP A 133 -10.08 18.93 7.16
CA ASP A 133 -8.71 18.43 7.13
C ASP A 133 -7.79 19.38 6.36
N MET A 134 -8.20 19.81 5.18
CA MET A 134 -7.48 20.81 4.37
C MET A 134 -7.26 22.13 5.11
N ARG A 135 -8.28 22.67 5.82
CA ARG A 135 -8.11 23.90 6.61
C ARG A 135 -7.10 23.71 7.73
N ARG A 136 -7.20 22.56 8.45
CA ARG A 136 -6.31 22.23 9.57
C ARG A 136 -4.88 22.03 9.09
N PHE A 137 -4.66 21.31 8.00
CA PHE A 137 -3.35 21.16 7.37
C PHE A 137 -2.75 22.52 7.00
N ARG A 138 -3.52 23.38 6.29
CA ARG A 138 -3.11 24.72 5.92
C ARG A 138 -2.63 25.54 7.11
N GLU A 139 -3.40 25.56 8.20
CA GLU A 139 -3.09 26.30 9.43
C GLU A 139 -1.83 25.76 10.11
N GLN A 140 -1.71 24.45 10.27
CA GLN A 140 -0.56 23.83 10.89
C GLN A 140 0.71 23.99 10.07
N PHE A 141 0.64 23.81 8.75
CA PHE A 141 1.77 24.04 7.86
C PHE A 141 2.25 25.49 7.89
N ARG A 142 1.32 26.46 7.91
CA ARG A 142 1.65 27.89 7.99
C ARG A 142 2.37 28.25 9.28
N ASN A 143 2.00 27.63 10.39
CA ASN A 143 2.58 27.87 11.71
C ASN A 143 3.84 27.04 11.98
N ALA A 144 4.18 26.09 11.14
CA ALA A 144 5.37 25.25 11.30
C ALA A 144 6.67 26.01 10.98
N PRO A 145 7.80 25.67 11.61
CA PRO A 145 9.09 26.30 11.35
C PRO A 145 9.48 26.26 9.87
N GLN A 146 9.76 27.43 9.27
CA GLN A 146 9.97 27.55 7.83
C GLN A 146 11.25 26.88 7.30
N ARG A 147 12.22 26.59 8.15
CA ARG A 147 13.50 25.97 7.77
C ARG A 147 13.52 24.46 7.89
N ARG A 148 12.37 23.83 8.21
CA ARG A 148 12.23 22.40 8.41
C ARG A 148 11.39 21.80 7.29
N ASP A 149 11.81 20.66 6.76
CA ASP A 149 10.97 19.82 5.91
C ASP A 149 9.67 19.47 6.67
N TYR A 150 8.58 19.35 5.95
CA TYR A 150 7.27 19.08 6.52
C TYR A 150 6.63 17.92 5.80
N PHE A 151 6.25 16.91 6.55
CA PHE A 151 5.59 15.73 6.00
C PHE A 151 4.14 15.64 6.50
N ALA A 152 3.19 15.75 5.57
CA ALA A 152 1.77 15.66 5.85
C ALA A 152 1.13 14.44 5.18
N PHE A 153 0.17 13.83 5.88
CA PHE A 153 -0.66 12.76 5.37
C PHE A 153 -2.13 13.17 5.46
N LEU A 154 -2.80 13.25 4.31
CA LEU A 154 -4.22 13.60 4.18
C LEU A 154 -5.02 12.35 3.83
N LYS A 155 -5.74 11.81 4.80
CA LYS A 155 -6.50 10.57 4.70
C LYS A 155 -7.88 10.74 4.07
N GLY A 156 -8.39 11.96 4.03
CA GLY A 156 -9.74 12.28 3.55
C GLY A 156 -10.02 11.84 2.11
N THR A 157 -9.01 11.67 1.26
CA THR A 157 -9.14 11.22 -0.13
C THR A 157 -9.60 9.77 -0.24
N ASP A 158 -9.10 8.89 0.63
CA ASP A 158 -9.52 7.49 0.72
C ASP A 158 -11.03 7.38 1.02
N GLY A 159 -11.49 8.07 2.06
CA GLY A 159 -12.90 8.09 2.41
C GLY A 159 -13.81 8.69 1.32
N LEU A 160 -13.35 9.73 0.61
CA LEU A 160 -14.07 10.28 -0.54
C LEU A 160 -14.27 9.22 -1.62
N LEU A 161 -13.22 8.48 -1.98
CA LEU A 161 -13.29 7.43 -2.98
C LEU A 161 -14.19 6.27 -2.53
N HIS A 162 -13.97 5.74 -1.34
CA HIS A 162 -14.74 4.63 -0.79
C HIS A 162 -16.24 4.90 -0.80
N ILE A 163 -16.67 6.11 -0.42
CA ILE A 163 -18.09 6.44 -0.15
C ILE A 163 -18.76 7.14 -1.33
N ARG A 164 -18.03 7.97 -2.08
CA ARG A 164 -18.58 8.85 -3.11
C ARG A 164 -18.06 8.56 -4.50
N GLY A 165 -16.96 7.80 -4.62
CA GLY A 165 -16.33 7.49 -5.91
C GLY A 165 -15.50 8.64 -6.49
N ALA A 166 -15.16 8.58 -7.77
CA ALA A 166 -14.15 9.42 -8.40
C ALA A 166 -14.51 10.91 -8.49
N GLU A 167 -15.78 11.26 -8.72
CA GLU A 167 -16.16 12.65 -9.03
C GLU A 167 -15.92 13.64 -7.87
N PRO A 168 -16.26 13.31 -6.60
CA PRO A 168 -15.88 14.14 -5.47
C PRO A 168 -14.37 14.23 -5.24
N LEU A 169 -13.60 13.18 -5.54
CA LEU A 169 -12.15 13.23 -5.49
C LEU A 169 -11.58 14.23 -6.52
N ARG A 170 -12.11 14.27 -7.74
CA ARG A 170 -11.68 15.26 -8.76
C ARG A 170 -11.85 16.69 -8.24
N ARG A 171 -13.00 17.01 -7.62
CA ARG A 171 -13.22 18.32 -6.97
C ARG A 171 -12.30 18.56 -5.77
N ALA A 172 -11.95 17.50 -5.03
CA ALA A 172 -10.98 17.59 -3.95
C ALA A 172 -9.58 17.96 -4.48
N LEU A 173 -9.14 17.36 -5.59
CA LEU A 173 -7.87 17.70 -6.24
C LEU A 173 -7.84 19.14 -6.77
N GLU A 174 -8.96 19.69 -7.28
CA GLU A 174 -9.05 21.11 -7.64
C GLU A 174 -8.85 22.03 -6.43
N SER A 175 -9.43 21.66 -5.27
CA SER A 175 -9.26 22.43 -4.04
C SER A 175 -7.83 22.34 -3.50
N LEU A 176 -7.19 21.18 -3.67
CA LEU A 176 -5.80 20.96 -3.30
C LEU A 176 -4.86 21.76 -4.21
N ASP A 177 -5.05 21.74 -5.53
CA ASP A 177 -4.25 22.51 -6.47
C ASP A 177 -4.24 24.00 -6.11
N ARG A 178 -5.42 24.58 -5.79
CA ARG A 178 -5.52 25.96 -5.30
C ARG A 178 -4.71 26.19 -4.02
N LEU A 179 -4.80 25.28 -3.05
CA LEU A 179 -4.03 25.39 -1.81
C LEU A 179 -2.52 25.28 -2.06
N LEU A 180 -2.09 24.38 -2.94
CA LEU A 180 -0.67 24.23 -3.24
C LEU A 180 -0.09 25.43 -3.99
N LYS A 181 -0.87 26.08 -4.87
CA LYS A 181 -0.53 27.38 -5.46
C LYS A 181 -0.39 28.48 -4.39
N GLU A 182 -1.30 28.52 -3.42
CA GLU A 182 -1.23 29.44 -2.28
C GLU A 182 0.02 29.18 -1.42
N ILE A 183 0.32 27.91 -1.12
CA ILE A 183 1.53 27.52 -0.38
C ILE A 183 2.80 27.97 -1.09
N ARG A 184 2.91 27.77 -2.41
CA ARG A 184 4.06 28.23 -3.19
C ARG A 184 4.19 29.76 -3.19
N ALA A 185 3.08 30.47 -3.19
CA ALA A 185 3.10 31.94 -3.07
C ALA A 185 3.62 32.42 -1.69
N TRP A 186 3.36 31.68 -0.61
CA TRP A 186 3.85 32.02 0.73
C TRP A 186 5.32 31.65 0.95
N CYS A 187 5.70 30.45 0.50
CA CYS A 187 7.00 29.87 0.80
C CYS A 187 8.07 30.24 -0.22
N GLY A 188 7.67 30.80 -1.38
CA GLY A 188 8.56 31.08 -2.50
C GLY A 188 8.73 29.92 -3.47
N ALA A 189 9.18 30.22 -4.69
CA ALA A 189 9.32 29.26 -5.78
C ALA A 189 10.35 28.16 -5.49
N GLU A 190 11.32 28.43 -4.62
CA GLU A 190 12.36 27.48 -4.19
C GLU A 190 11.85 26.36 -3.30
N THR A 191 10.61 26.45 -2.78
CA THR A 191 10.03 25.39 -1.97
C THR A 191 9.67 24.21 -2.85
N GLU A 192 10.36 23.10 -2.65
CA GLU A 192 10.03 21.83 -3.32
C GLU A 192 8.78 21.21 -2.69
N ILE A 193 7.81 20.87 -3.52
CA ILE A 193 6.65 20.10 -3.08
C ILE A 193 6.69 18.75 -3.81
N THR A 194 6.65 17.67 -3.05
CA THR A 194 6.43 16.31 -3.55
C THR A 194 5.05 15.85 -3.10
N LEU A 195 4.19 15.58 -4.08
CA LEU A 195 2.84 15.05 -3.89
C LEU A 195 2.83 13.59 -4.32
N PHE A 196 2.30 12.71 -3.49
CA PHE A 196 2.24 11.28 -3.79
C PHE A 196 1.06 10.61 -3.09
N SER A 197 0.76 9.37 -3.47
CA SER A 197 -0.19 8.52 -2.78
C SER A 197 0.49 7.22 -2.39
N ASP A 198 0.00 6.58 -1.33
CA ASP A 198 0.51 5.31 -0.80
C ASP A 198 0.03 4.10 -1.60
N HIS A 199 -1.20 4.13 -2.12
CA HIS A 199 -1.77 3.12 -3.01
C HIS A 199 -2.80 3.74 -3.96
N GLY A 200 -3.25 2.94 -4.92
CA GLY A 200 -4.38 3.25 -5.78
C GLY A 200 -5.69 2.68 -5.24
N MET A 201 -6.73 2.64 -6.09
CA MET A 201 -8.04 2.15 -5.70
C MET A 201 -8.84 1.68 -6.92
N THR A 202 -9.53 0.55 -6.80
CA THR A 202 -10.52 0.08 -7.77
C THR A 202 -11.84 0.82 -7.55
N ILE A 203 -12.34 1.47 -8.59
CA ILE A 203 -13.56 2.28 -8.55
C ILE A 203 -14.63 1.58 -9.41
N GLY A 204 -15.84 1.44 -8.87
CA GLY A 204 -16.96 0.83 -9.60
C GLY A 204 -17.98 0.16 -8.69
N GLU A 205 -18.70 -0.81 -9.24
CA GLU A 205 -19.61 -1.65 -8.47
C GLU A 205 -18.81 -2.62 -7.58
N ILE A 206 -19.11 -2.62 -6.28
CA ILE A 206 -18.36 -3.39 -5.29
C ILE A 206 -19.27 -4.42 -4.63
N ARG A 207 -18.86 -5.71 -4.67
CA ARG A 207 -19.60 -6.86 -4.14
C ARG A 207 -18.85 -7.52 -3.01
N ARG A 208 -19.59 -8.06 -2.05
CA ARG A 208 -19.00 -8.77 -0.92
C ARG A 208 -18.73 -10.23 -1.24
N VAL A 209 -17.51 -10.71 -0.92
CA VAL A 209 -17.18 -12.15 -0.94
C VAL A 209 -17.61 -12.79 0.38
N HIS A 210 -18.37 -13.89 0.29
CA HIS A 210 -18.87 -14.61 1.46
C HIS A 210 -17.89 -15.70 1.92
N LEU A 211 -16.64 -15.31 2.17
CA LEU A 211 -15.50 -16.18 2.47
C LEU A 211 -15.77 -17.16 3.64
N GLN A 212 -16.25 -16.63 4.78
CA GLN A 212 -16.53 -17.48 5.95
C GLN A 212 -17.61 -18.54 5.68
N THR A 213 -18.65 -18.18 4.94
CA THR A 213 -19.72 -19.12 4.57
C THR A 213 -19.20 -20.24 3.68
N HIS A 214 -18.36 -19.89 2.70
CA HIS A 214 -17.74 -20.86 1.81
C HIS A 214 -16.83 -21.82 2.60
N LEU A 215 -15.96 -21.32 3.44
CA LEU A 215 -15.05 -22.13 4.26
C LEU A 215 -15.80 -23.10 5.19
N ARG A 216 -16.91 -22.65 5.82
CA ARG A 216 -17.75 -23.55 6.63
C ARG A 216 -18.37 -24.68 5.78
N ARG A 217 -18.78 -24.39 4.54
CA ARG A 217 -19.29 -25.42 3.61
C ARG A 217 -18.21 -26.43 3.23
N CYS A 218 -16.95 -25.99 3.10
CA CYS A 218 -15.79 -26.85 2.88
C CYS A 218 -15.34 -27.61 4.16
N GLY A 219 -16.06 -27.43 5.29
CA GLY A 219 -15.81 -28.13 6.56
C GLY A 219 -14.71 -27.50 7.42
N TYR A 220 -14.38 -26.22 7.22
CA TYR A 220 -13.50 -25.48 8.12
C TYR A 220 -14.28 -24.83 9.26
N GLU A 221 -13.63 -24.75 10.43
CA GLU A 221 -14.14 -24.06 11.59
C GLU A 221 -13.55 -22.65 11.67
N ILE A 222 -14.39 -21.62 11.66
CA ILE A 222 -13.94 -20.24 11.82
C ILE A 222 -13.78 -19.94 13.30
N VAL A 223 -12.54 -19.61 13.70
CA VAL A 223 -12.14 -19.45 15.10
C VAL A 223 -11.35 -18.15 15.31
N ASP A 224 -11.44 -17.57 16.51
CA ASP A 224 -10.61 -16.43 16.90
C ASP A 224 -9.24 -16.88 17.45
N ARG A 225 -9.13 -18.14 17.87
CA ARG A 225 -7.91 -18.76 18.42
C ARG A 225 -7.65 -20.11 17.80
N LEU A 226 -6.42 -20.30 17.30
CA LEU A 226 -5.99 -21.58 16.77
C LEU A 226 -5.45 -22.49 17.90
N ASN A 227 -6.13 -23.62 18.09
CA ASN A 227 -5.64 -24.68 18.96
C ASN A 227 -4.63 -25.53 18.18
N GLY A 228 -3.43 -25.74 18.74
CA GLY A 228 -2.35 -26.50 18.10
C GLY A 228 -2.58 -28.03 17.98
N ARG A 229 -3.83 -28.49 17.88
CA ARG A 229 -4.15 -29.92 17.69
C ARG A 229 -3.87 -30.30 16.25
N ALA A 230 -3.04 -31.32 16.04
CA ALA A 230 -2.83 -31.91 14.73
C ALA A 230 -4.17 -32.34 14.11
N GLY A 231 -4.37 -32.07 12.80
CA GLY A 231 -5.59 -32.39 12.08
C GLY A 231 -6.78 -31.44 12.32
N GLY A 232 -6.60 -30.38 13.12
CA GLY A 232 -7.65 -29.36 13.32
C GLY A 232 -7.90 -28.53 12.07
N ARG A 233 -9.15 -28.40 11.64
CA ARG A 233 -9.58 -27.58 10.48
C ARG A 233 -9.95 -26.13 10.86
N GLY A 234 -9.38 -25.62 11.95
CA GLY A 234 -9.57 -24.23 12.40
C GLY A 234 -8.90 -23.23 11.45
N VAL A 235 -9.62 -22.16 11.14
CA VAL A 235 -9.11 -21.03 10.34
C VAL A 235 -9.47 -19.73 11.06
N ALA A 236 -8.45 -18.92 11.37
CA ALA A 236 -8.67 -17.58 11.90
C ALA A 236 -8.63 -16.56 10.75
N LEU A 237 -9.64 -15.70 10.69
CA LEU A 237 -9.82 -14.66 9.67
C LEU A 237 -10.04 -13.30 10.31
N PRO A 238 -9.00 -12.52 10.58
CA PRO A 238 -9.18 -11.13 10.95
C PRO A 238 -9.95 -10.39 9.85
N ALA A 239 -11.01 -9.67 10.21
CA ALA A 239 -11.87 -8.95 9.28
C ALA A 239 -12.23 -7.60 9.89
N PHE A 240 -11.53 -6.55 9.51
CA PHE A 240 -11.72 -5.20 10.05
C PHE A 240 -12.25 -4.23 8.99
N GLY A 241 -11.46 -3.89 7.99
CA GLY A 241 -11.84 -3.04 6.87
C GLY A 241 -12.80 -3.72 5.88
N LEU A 242 -13.07 -3.04 4.77
CA LEU A 242 -13.81 -3.55 3.62
C LEU A 242 -12.86 -3.49 2.41
N ILE A 243 -12.06 -4.54 2.21
CA ILE A 243 -10.84 -4.53 1.43
C ILE A 243 -10.75 -5.68 0.43
N GLY A 244 -9.95 -5.51 -0.62
CA GLY A 244 -9.78 -6.42 -1.75
C GLY A 244 -8.91 -7.66 -1.48
N TYR A 245 -8.63 -8.00 -0.22
CA TYR A 245 -7.89 -9.21 0.14
C TYR A 245 -8.40 -9.83 1.44
N ALA A 246 -7.93 -11.03 1.77
CA ALA A 246 -8.13 -11.62 3.09
C ALA A 246 -6.86 -12.33 3.58
N ALA A 247 -6.53 -12.15 4.87
CA ALA A 247 -5.44 -12.86 5.54
C ALA A 247 -6.01 -14.02 6.36
N LEU A 248 -5.54 -15.24 6.10
CA LEU A 248 -5.99 -16.46 6.74
C LEU A 248 -4.85 -17.09 7.54
N PHE A 249 -5.19 -17.57 8.72
CA PHE A 249 -4.28 -18.26 9.61
C PHE A 249 -4.83 -19.65 9.89
N CYS A 250 -4.00 -20.68 9.70
CA CYS A 250 -4.38 -22.07 9.84
C CYS A 250 -3.18 -22.93 10.24
N ASN A 251 -3.39 -24.24 10.45
CA ASN A 251 -2.28 -25.17 10.63
C ASN A 251 -1.60 -25.45 9.28
N GLU A 252 -0.30 -25.75 9.31
CA GLU A 252 0.57 -25.92 8.13
C GLU A 252 0.00 -26.93 7.12
N GLU A 253 -0.49 -28.05 7.60
CA GLU A 253 -1.06 -29.13 6.78
C GLU A 253 -2.31 -28.72 5.99
N ASN A 254 -2.97 -27.63 6.37
CA ASN A 254 -4.21 -27.17 5.74
C ASN A 254 -4.00 -26.19 4.59
N LYS A 255 -2.82 -25.53 4.48
CA LYS A 255 -2.58 -24.42 3.54
C LYS A 255 -2.93 -24.77 2.10
N GLY A 256 -2.37 -25.88 1.59
CA GLY A 256 -2.56 -26.30 0.20
C GLY A 256 -4.02 -26.62 -0.14
N LYS A 257 -4.72 -27.36 0.74
CA LYS A 257 -6.14 -27.70 0.55
C LYS A 257 -7.04 -26.46 0.70
N LEU A 258 -6.74 -25.61 1.65
CA LEU A 258 -7.44 -24.35 1.86
C LEU A 258 -7.33 -23.44 0.63
N ALA A 259 -6.13 -23.31 0.05
CA ALA A 259 -5.90 -22.56 -1.17
C ALA A 259 -6.67 -23.11 -2.37
N GLU A 260 -6.75 -24.44 -2.49
CA GLU A 260 -7.51 -25.12 -3.53
C GLU A 260 -9.01 -24.89 -3.39
N ASP A 261 -9.57 -25.08 -2.19
CA ASP A 261 -11.00 -24.88 -1.91
C ASP A 261 -11.46 -23.45 -2.19
N LEU A 262 -10.55 -22.46 -2.07
CA LEU A 262 -10.84 -21.05 -2.34
C LEU A 262 -10.89 -20.71 -3.83
N THR A 263 -10.31 -21.50 -4.72
CA THR A 263 -10.35 -21.24 -6.18
C THR A 263 -11.75 -21.27 -6.77
N GLU A 264 -12.68 -21.98 -6.12
CA GLU A 264 -14.08 -22.12 -6.55
C GLU A 264 -14.98 -20.96 -6.09
N LEU A 265 -14.47 -20.10 -5.19
CA LEU A 265 -15.26 -19.00 -4.64
C LEU A 265 -15.29 -17.80 -5.57
N GLU A 266 -16.50 -17.40 -6.00
CA GLU A 266 -16.69 -16.18 -6.80
C GLU A 266 -16.07 -14.96 -6.13
N GLY A 267 -15.31 -14.18 -6.89
CA GLY A 267 -14.60 -13.01 -6.41
C GLY A 267 -13.19 -13.27 -5.92
N VAL A 268 -12.80 -14.52 -5.69
CA VAL A 268 -11.40 -14.89 -5.45
C VAL A 268 -10.67 -14.92 -6.80
N ASP A 269 -9.51 -14.29 -6.86
CA ASP A 269 -8.64 -14.26 -8.02
C ASP A 269 -7.59 -15.37 -7.90
N PHE A 270 -6.80 -15.30 -6.82
CA PHE A 270 -5.85 -16.33 -6.42
C PHE A 270 -5.58 -16.27 -4.92
N SER A 271 -4.95 -17.31 -4.41
CA SER A 271 -4.40 -17.40 -3.07
C SER A 271 -2.90 -17.63 -3.13
N ILE A 272 -2.16 -17.09 -2.16
CA ILE A 272 -0.71 -17.34 -2.02
C ILE A 272 -0.40 -17.86 -0.63
N TYR A 273 0.57 -18.78 -0.56
CA TYR A 273 1.14 -19.28 0.68
C TYR A 273 2.60 -19.69 0.47
N ARG A 274 3.39 -19.67 1.56
CA ARG A 274 4.77 -20.16 1.53
C ARG A 274 4.77 -21.68 1.66
N ASP A 275 5.41 -22.38 0.73
CA ASP A 275 5.53 -23.83 0.77
C ASP A 275 6.79 -24.29 1.55
N ALA A 276 6.96 -25.61 1.70
CA ALA A 276 8.06 -26.18 2.44
C ALA A 276 9.45 -25.96 1.80
N ALA A 277 9.50 -25.56 0.52
CA ALA A 277 10.72 -25.22 -0.20
C ALA A 277 11.04 -23.72 -0.15
N ASP A 278 10.36 -22.95 0.71
CA ASP A 278 10.47 -21.50 0.86
C ASP A 278 10.03 -20.70 -0.38
N ALA A 279 9.40 -21.36 -1.36
CA ALA A 279 8.78 -20.69 -2.49
C ALA A 279 7.37 -20.19 -2.14
N ILE A 280 6.90 -19.16 -2.85
CA ILE A 280 5.51 -18.75 -2.77
C ILE A 280 4.70 -19.52 -3.82
N THR A 281 3.82 -20.38 -3.36
CA THR A 281 2.84 -21.05 -4.21
C THR A 281 1.67 -20.11 -4.45
N VAL A 282 1.29 -19.95 -5.72
CA VAL A 282 0.12 -19.20 -6.19
C VAL A 282 -0.90 -20.19 -6.70
N LYS A 283 -2.15 -20.11 -6.20
CA LYS A 283 -3.28 -20.95 -6.64
C LYS A 283 -4.47 -20.09 -7.01
N GLY A 284 -4.95 -20.21 -8.24
CA GLY A 284 -6.12 -19.53 -8.76
C GLY A 284 -6.93 -20.41 -9.71
N ALA A 285 -8.06 -19.93 -10.20
CA ALA A 285 -8.88 -20.66 -11.17
C ALA A 285 -8.12 -20.91 -12.49
N GLU A 286 -7.17 -20.08 -12.86
CA GLU A 286 -6.35 -20.19 -14.08
C GLU A 286 -5.11 -21.09 -13.88
N GLY A 287 -5.00 -21.76 -12.74
CA GLY A 287 -3.94 -22.74 -12.48
C GLY A 287 -3.14 -22.51 -11.22
N SER A 288 -1.88 -22.97 -11.25
CA SER A 288 -0.94 -22.83 -10.14
C SER A 288 0.47 -22.54 -10.62
N ALA A 289 1.19 -21.75 -9.83
CA ALA A 289 2.58 -21.37 -10.10
C ALA A 289 3.38 -21.27 -8.80
N ARG A 290 4.70 -21.20 -8.91
CA ARG A 290 5.61 -20.91 -7.81
C ARG A 290 6.47 -19.71 -8.11
N ILE A 291 6.74 -18.90 -7.09
CA ILE A 291 7.68 -17.79 -7.14
C ILE A 291 8.87 -18.15 -6.26
N HIS A 292 10.03 -18.30 -6.87
CA HIS A 292 11.28 -18.53 -6.19
C HIS A 292 12.06 -17.22 -6.08
N ARG A 293 12.75 -17.02 -4.95
CA ARG A 293 13.64 -15.88 -4.73
C ARG A 293 15.06 -16.39 -4.48
N ARG A 294 16.02 -15.71 -5.07
CA ARG A 294 17.45 -15.92 -4.81
C ARG A 294 18.09 -14.58 -4.51
N GLU A 295 18.99 -14.56 -3.53
CA GLU A 295 19.79 -13.38 -3.20
C GLU A 295 21.26 -13.77 -3.21
N GLU A 296 22.05 -13.09 -4.06
CA GLU A 296 23.48 -13.30 -4.23
C GLU A 296 24.15 -11.93 -4.27
N ASP A 297 25.17 -11.72 -3.43
CA ASP A 297 25.91 -10.44 -3.34
C ASP A 297 25.00 -9.20 -3.20
N GLY A 298 23.90 -9.32 -2.44
CA GLY A 298 22.92 -8.26 -2.25
C GLY A 298 22.01 -8.00 -3.46
N ARG A 299 22.08 -8.84 -4.48
CA ARG A 299 21.22 -8.76 -5.67
C ARG A 299 20.09 -9.77 -5.56
N ILE A 300 18.87 -9.28 -5.65
CA ILE A 300 17.67 -10.11 -5.60
C ILE A 300 17.23 -10.46 -7.00
N SER A 301 16.96 -11.75 -7.24
CA SER A 301 16.40 -12.30 -8.46
C SER A 301 15.20 -13.19 -8.16
N TYR A 302 14.31 -13.29 -9.14
CA TYR A 302 13.10 -14.12 -9.05
C TYR A 302 12.99 -15.05 -10.25
N ARG A 303 12.40 -16.24 -10.02
CA ARG A 303 11.97 -17.17 -11.04
C ARG A 303 10.47 -17.42 -10.88
N TYR A 304 9.76 -17.36 -12.00
CA TYR A 304 8.35 -17.75 -12.09
C TYR A 304 8.25 -19.13 -12.70
N GLU A 305 7.80 -20.11 -11.92
CA GLU A 305 7.60 -21.50 -12.33
C GLU A 305 6.11 -21.77 -12.52
N GLN A 306 5.68 -21.96 -13.76
CA GLN A 306 4.32 -22.38 -14.09
C GLN A 306 4.18 -23.87 -13.81
N VAL A 307 3.39 -24.25 -12.79
CA VAL A 307 3.14 -25.65 -12.42
C VAL A 307 1.97 -26.20 -13.24
N ALA A 308 0.91 -25.41 -13.38
CA ALA A 308 -0.26 -25.74 -14.20
C ALA A 308 -0.96 -24.44 -14.58
N GLY A 309 -1.05 -24.13 -15.88
CA GLY A 309 -1.63 -22.87 -16.34
C GLY A 309 -0.77 -21.63 -15.97
N ASP A 310 -1.39 -20.45 -15.93
CA ASP A 310 -0.71 -19.18 -15.63
C ASP A 310 -1.59 -18.27 -14.76
N PRO A 311 -1.67 -18.49 -13.44
CA PRO A 311 -2.56 -17.75 -12.56
C PRO A 311 -2.20 -16.26 -12.43
N LEU A 312 -0.96 -15.87 -12.76
CA LEU A 312 -0.51 -14.49 -12.75
C LEU A 312 -0.43 -13.86 -14.13
N ARG A 313 -0.75 -14.61 -15.22
CA ARG A 313 -0.72 -14.13 -16.61
C ARG A 313 0.63 -13.53 -17.01
N LEU A 314 1.72 -14.14 -16.54
CA LEU A 314 3.09 -13.65 -16.75
C LEU A 314 3.81 -14.30 -17.94
N THR A 315 3.14 -15.16 -18.72
CA THR A 315 3.74 -15.85 -19.88
C THR A 315 4.38 -14.88 -20.84
N GLU A 316 3.70 -13.77 -21.20
CA GLU A 316 4.25 -12.75 -22.10
C GLU A 316 5.48 -12.05 -21.50
N ALA A 317 5.43 -11.70 -20.22
CA ALA A 317 6.54 -11.09 -19.51
C ALA A 317 7.76 -12.03 -19.45
N LEU A 318 7.52 -13.32 -19.18
CA LEU A 318 8.56 -14.34 -19.14
C LEU A 318 9.21 -14.56 -20.52
N CYS A 319 8.40 -14.67 -21.59
CA CYS A 319 8.90 -14.74 -22.96
C CYS A 319 9.78 -13.53 -23.32
N GLY A 320 9.30 -12.32 -23.00
CA GLY A 320 10.08 -11.11 -23.26
C GLY A 320 11.40 -11.05 -22.50
N LEU A 321 11.47 -11.52 -21.25
CA LEU A 321 12.73 -11.63 -20.51
C LEU A 321 13.68 -12.65 -21.14
N SER A 322 13.15 -13.77 -21.65
CA SER A 322 13.92 -14.78 -22.37
C SER A 322 14.48 -14.24 -23.68
N ASP A 323 13.67 -13.59 -24.50
CA ASP A 323 14.06 -13.04 -25.81
C ASP A 323 15.14 -11.96 -25.68
N GLU A 324 15.13 -11.22 -24.57
CA GLU A 324 16.15 -10.22 -24.24
C GLU A 324 17.40 -10.80 -23.58
N GLY A 325 17.45 -12.12 -23.33
CA GLY A 325 18.59 -12.78 -22.68
C GLY A 325 18.78 -12.36 -21.22
N LEU A 326 17.70 -11.98 -20.52
CA LEU A 326 17.71 -11.51 -19.13
C LEU A 326 17.46 -12.64 -18.13
N LEU A 327 17.15 -13.86 -18.59
CA LEU A 327 17.05 -15.06 -17.75
C LEU A 327 18.42 -15.75 -17.69
N ASP A 328 18.80 -16.22 -16.50
CA ASP A 328 19.94 -17.13 -16.37
C ASP A 328 19.57 -18.59 -16.72
N ASP A 329 20.55 -19.51 -16.65
CA ASP A 329 20.38 -20.92 -16.99
C ASP A 329 19.34 -21.64 -16.10
N GLU A 330 19.05 -21.10 -14.91
CA GLU A 330 18.04 -21.63 -13.99
C GLU A 330 16.67 -20.92 -14.12
N GLY A 331 16.55 -19.94 -15.03
CA GLY A 331 15.32 -19.18 -15.28
C GLY A 331 15.06 -18.04 -14.31
N TYR A 332 16.09 -17.53 -13.61
CA TYR A 332 15.98 -16.32 -12.79
C TYR A 332 16.27 -15.07 -13.60
N ALA A 333 15.51 -14.01 -13.32
CA ALA A 333 15.85 -12.65 -13.74
C ALA A 333 15.91 -11.72 -12.54
N SER A 334 16.63 -10.60 -12.68
CA SER A 334 16.76 -9.61 -11.61
C SER A 334 15.40 -9.03 -11.22
N ALA A 335 15.24 -8.65 -9.94
CA ALA A 335 14.05 -7.95 -9.45
C ALA A 335 13.77 -6.70 -10.31
N LYS A 336 14.82 -5.99 -10.74
CA LYS A 336 14.71 -4.81 -11.62
C LYS A 336 14.15 -5.15 -13.00
N SER A 337 14.61 -6.24 -13.61
CA SER A 337 14.12 -6.69 -14.93
C SER A 337 12.64 -7.09 -14.86
N TRP A 338 12.25 -7.85 -13.82
CA TRP A 338 10.85 -8.22 -13.59
C TRP A 338 9.98 -6.98 -13.36
N SER A 339 10.39 -6.04 -12.49
CA SER A 339 9.58 -4.83 -12.21
C SER A 339 9.43 -3.95 -13.44
N ALA A 340 10.49 -3.77 -14.26
CA ALA A 340 10.41 -3.01 -15.50
C ALA A 340 9.43 -3.65 -16.51
N ARG A 341 9.46 -4.97 -16.64
CA ARG A 341 8.58 -5.71 -17.56
C ARG A 341 7.12 -5.74 -17.11
N THR A 342 6.88 -5.67 -15.78
CA THR A 342 5.54 -5.79 -15.20
C THR A 342 4.99 -4.49 -14.59
N ALA A 343 5.67 -3.34 -14.71
CA ALA A 343 5.23 -2.07 -14.13
C ALA A 343 3.82 -1.63 -14.57
N THR A 344 3.39 -2.00 -15.78
CA THR A 344 2.06 -1.72 -16.33
C THR A 344 1.17 -2.95 -16.47
N HIS A 345 1.65 -4.10 -16.00
CA HIS A 345 0.91 -5.36 -16.02
C HIS A 345 -0.35 -5.28 -15.16
N ILE A 346 -1.27 -6.25 -15.31
CA ILE A 346 -2.46 -6.35 -14.45
C ILE A 346 -2.09 -6.56 -12.97
N TYR A 347 -0.95 -7.19 -12.69
CA TYR A 347 -0.32 -7.32 -11.38
C TYR A 347 1.07 -6.65 -11.42
N PRO A 348 1.16 -5.34 -11.11
CA PRO A 348 2.45 -4.62 -11.15
C PRO A 348 3.44 -5.18 -10.15
N ASP A 349 4.70 -5.38 -10.60
CA ASP A 349 5.79 -5.92 -9.78
C ASP A 349 5.42 -7.23 -9.05
N ALA A 350 4.68 -8.10 -9.75
CA ALA A 350 3.98 -9.25 -9.17
C ALA A 350 4.87 -10.12 -8.29
N LEU A 351 6.07 -10.55 -8.80
CA LEU A 351 6.88 -11.53 -8.11
C LEU A 351 7.43 -11.00 -6.78
N ALA A 352 7.98 -9.78 -6.79
CA ALA A 352 8.49 -9.15 -5.58
C ALA A 352 7.36 -8.85 -4.59
N ASN A 353 6.23 -8.32 -5.06
CA ASN A 353 5.10 -7.96 -4.21
C ASN A 353 4.48 -9.19 -3.53
N LEU A 354 4.26 -10.28 -4.26
CA LEU A 354 3.66 -11.50 -3.69
C LEU A 354 4.65 -12.24 -2.78
N TYR A 355 5.94 -12.31 -3.14
CA TYR A 355 6.94 -12.93 -2.28
C TYR A 355 7.07 -12.20 -0.95
N ASN A 356 7.17 -10.88 -0.99
CA ASN A 356 7.37 -10.05 0.20
C ASN A 356 6.09 -9.94 1.06
N ALA A 357 4.90 -10.17 0.51
CA ALA A 357 3.65 -10.12 1.25
C ALA A 357 3.60 -11.10 2.44
N LEU A 358 4.34 -12.20 2.36
CA LEU A 358 4.47 -13.22 3.40
C LEU A 358 5.85 -13.17 4.11
N ASN A 359 6.53 -12.02 4.07
CA ASN A 359 7.80 -11.79 4.75
C ASN A 359 7.58 -10.97 6.04
N THR A 360 8.24 -11.38 7.13
CA THR A 360 8.20 -10.67 8.43
C THR A 360 8.76 -9.26 8.38
N GLU A 361 9.61 -8.94 7.41
CA GLU A 361 10.08 -7.58 7.15
C GLU A 361 8.95 -6.68 6.60
N ARG A 362 7.90 -7.27 6.00
CA ARG A 362 6.74 -6.56 5.49
C ARG A 362 5.63 -6.43 6.53
N VAL A 363 5.36 -7.48 7.30
CA VAL A 363 4.35 -7.55 8.37
C VAL A 363 4.83 -8.50 9.45
N HIS A 364 4.84 -8.10 10.72
CA HIS A 364 5.36 -8.94 11.81
C HIS A 364 4.66 -10.30 11.94
N HIS A 365 3.33 -10.28 11.95
CA HIS A 365 2.53 -11.51 12.04
C HIS A 365 1.97 -11.85 10.65
N THR A 366 2.83 -12.42 9.81
CA THR A 366 2.47 -12.81 8.43
C THR A 366 1.36 -13.86 8.41
N ALA A 367 0.49 -13.81 7.41
CA ALA A 367 -0.54 -14.81 7.21
C ALA A 367 0.04 -16.18 6.79
N ASP A 368 -0.69 -17.25 7.05
CA ASP A 368 -0.38 -18.57 6.50
C ASP A 368 -0.82 -18.65 5.03
N LEU A 369 -1.88 -17.90 4.69
CA LEU A 369 -2.39 -17.77 3.34
C LEU A 369 -2.98 -16.37 3.14
N LEU A 370 -2.63 -15.70 2.04
CA LEU A 370 -3.28 -14.47 1.59
C LEU A 370 -4.15 -14.76 0.37
N VAL A 371 -5.36 -14.27 0.39
CA VAL A 371 -6.33 -14.36 -0.71
C VAL A 371 -6.40 -13.01 -1.40
N ASN A 372 -6.08 -12.98 -2.68
CA ASN A 372 -6.30 -11.83 -3.55
C ASN A 372 -7.72 -11.89 -4.12
N LEU A 373 -8.45 -10.77 -4.04
CA LEU A 373 -9.78 -10.68 -4.63
C LEU A 373 -9.71 -9.94 -5.98
N LYS A 374 -10.61 -10.32 -6.89
CA LYS A 374 -10.80 -9.62 -8.17
C LYS A 374 -11.25 -8.18 -7.94
N ASP A 375 -11.00 -7.32 -8.91
CA ASP A 375 -11.58 -5.97 -8.92
C ASP A 375 -13.11 -6.04 -8.80
N GLY A 376 -13.67 -5.11 -8.02
CA GLY A 376 -15.10 -5.10 -7.72
C GLY A 376 -15.53 -6.05 -6.61
N TYR A 377 -14.59 -6.69 -5.90
CA TYR A 377 -14.92 -7.55 -4.77
C TYR A 377 -14.19 -7.11 -3.49
N TYR A 378 -14.83 -7.31 -2.34
CA TYR A 378 -14.24 -7.06 -1.03
C TYR A 378 -14.58 -8.14 -0.02
N TYR A 379 -13.73 -8.25 0.98
CA TYR A 379 -13.96 -9.00 2.20
C TYR A 379 -13.80 -8.06 3.40
N GLY A 380 -14.45 -8.33 4.54
CA GLY A 380 -14.27 -7.58 5.76
C GLY A 380 -15.44 -7.68 6.73
N SER A 381 -15.47 -6.77 7.70
CA SER A 381 -16.45 -6.74 8.78
C SER A 381 -17.89 -6.72 8.28
N SER A 382 -18.72 -7.64 8.81
CA SER A 382 -20.15 -7.67 8.51
C SER A 382 -20.87 -6.43 9.04
N LEU A 383 -20.43 -5.89 10.17
CA LEU A 383 -21.02 -4.68 10.75
C LEU A 383 -20.82 -3.47 9.84
N PHE A 384 -19.59 -3.22 9.39
CA PHE A 384 -19.31 -2.11 8.47
C PHE A 384 -20.01 -2.28 7.12
N ALA A 385 -20.06 -3.50 6.60
CA ALA A 385 -20.74 -3.79 5.35
C ALA A 385 -22.26 -3.48 5.34
N HIS A 386 -22.91 -3.45 6.50
CA HIS A 386 -24.31 -3.05 6.61
C HIS A 386 -24.51 -1.53 6.70
N ILE A 387 -23.48 -0.80 7.13
CA ILE A 387 -23.56 0.65 7.36
C ILE A 387 -23.06 1.42 6.13
N VAL A 388 -22.09 0.86 5.40
CA VAL A 388 -21.36 1.56 4.33
C VAL A 388 -21.65 0.92 2.97
N SER A 389 -22.09 1.73 2.00
CA SER A 389 -22.18 1.33 0.60
C SER A 389 -20.95 1.80 -0.15
N LEU A 390 -20.05 0.87 -0.48
CA LEU A 390 -18.80 1.17 -1.15
C LEU A 390 -19.00 1.51 -2.63
N LYS A 391 -18.26 2.51 -3.10
CA LYS A 391 -18.08 2.89 -4.52
C LYS A 391 -16.69 2.58 -5.03
N ALA A 392 -15.77 2.27 -4.13
CA ALA A 392 -14.41 1.90 -4.43
C ALA A 392 -13.82 1.03 -3.32
N THR A 393 -12.80 0.25 -3.62
CA THR A 393 -12.03 -0.54 -2.65
C THR A 393 -10.59 -0.71 -3.11
N HIS A 394 -9.70 -1.03 -2.19
CA HIS A 394 -8.29 -1.31 -2.41
C HIS A 394 -7.87 -2.57 -1.63
N GLY A 395 -6.59 -2.91 -1.65
CA GLY A 395 -6.05 -4.03 -0.87
C GLY A 395 -5.56 -5.18 -1.74
N ASN A 396 -6.10 -5.34 -2.96
CA ASN A 396 -5.71 -6.40 -3.88
C ASN A 396 -4.41 -6.08 -4.64
N ALA A 397 -3.85 -7.09 -5.32
CA ALA A 397 -2.63 -6.98 -6.10
C ALA A 397 -2.84 -6.42 -7.51
N LEU A 398 -4.09 -6.12 -7.89
CA LEU A 398 -4.43 -5.65 -9.23
C LEU A 398 -3.99 -4.20 -9.46
N ARG A 399 -3.73 -3.86 -10.73
CA ARG A 399 -3.14 -2.58 -11.12
C ARG A 399 -3.86 -1.36 -10.58
N ALA A 400 -5.19 -1.38 -10.52
CA ALA A 400 -5.97 -0.25 -10.02
C ALA A 400 -5.65 0.09 -8.56
N SER A 401 -5.47 -0.93 -7.71
CA SER A 401 -5.10 -0.77 -6.30
C SER A 401 -3.59 -0.59 -6.10
N SER A 402 -2.76 -1.25 -6.94
CA SER A 402 -1.30 -1.26 -6.79
C SER A 402 -0.60 -0.07 -7.44
N THR A 403 -1.29 0.74 -8.27
CA THR A 403 -0.66 1.86 -8.96
C THR A 403 -1.16 3.19 -8.41
N ALA A 404 -0.35 3.75 -7.52
CA ALA A 404 -0.45 5.11 -7.02
C ALA A 404 0.35 6.08 -7.88
N PHE A 405 0.47 7.32 -7.47
CA PHE A 405 1.25 8.34 -8.17
C PHE A 405 2.29 9.00 -7.26
N MET A 406 3.32 9.56 -7.89
CA MET A 406 4.24 10.52 -7.27
C MET A 406 4.59 11.61 -8.29
N MET A 407 4.67 12.88 -7.86
CA MET A 407 5.11 13.99 -8.68
C MET A 407 5.77 15.08 -7.84
N SER A 408 6.67 15.87 -8.43
CA SER A 408 7.40 16.94 -7.75
C SER A 408 7.39 18.23 -8.56
N THR A 409 7.44 19.35 -7.86
CA THR A 409 7.60 20.69 -8.50
C THR A 409 8.99 20.91 -9.06
N HIS A 410 10.01 20.20 -8.56
CA HIS A 410 11.43 20.48 -8.90
C HIS A 410 12.13 19.30 -9.58
N ARG A 411 11.77 18.07 -9.23
CA ARG A 411 12.47 16.87 -9.70
C ARG A 411 11.65 16.12 -10.74
N ALA A 412 12.27 15.81 -11.89
CA ALA A 412 11.77 14.76 -12.77
C ALA A 412 12.00 13.40 -12.10
N LEU A 413 10.97 12.58 -12.07
CA LEU A 413 11.00 11.25 -11.48
C LEU A 413 11.12 10.19 -12.59
N PRO A 414 11.61 8.96 -12.29
CA PRO A 414 11.64 7.87 -13.26
C PRO A 414 10.21 7.48 -13.68
N GLU A 415 10.08 6.73 -14.77
CA GLU A 415 8.76 6.31 -15.31
C GLU A 415 7.88 5.60 -14.28
N PHE A 416 8.51 4.82 -13.41
CA PHE A 416 7.86 4.22 -12.24
C PHE A 416 8.83 4.17 -11.05
N VAL A 417 8.27 4.09 -9.84
CA VAL A 417 8.98 3.95 -8.57
C VAL A 417 8.35 2.81 -7.79
N ARG A 418 9.15 1.89 -7.28
CA ARG A 418 8.69 0.88 -6.32
C ARG A 418 8.61 1.48 -4.92
N ALA A 419 7.62 1.11 -4.13
CA ALA A 419 7.48 1.62 -2.76
C ALA A 419 8.77 1.44 -1.93
N ASP A 420 9.43 0.29 -2.03
CA ASP A 420 10.68 -0.01 -1.31
C ASP A 420 11.87 0.89 -1.74
N GLU A 421 11.76 1.54 -2.90
CA GLU A 421 12.75 2.46 -3.49
C GLU A 421 12.38 3.94 -3.34
N ALA A 422 11.22 4.25 -2.74
CA ALA A 422 10.72 5.62 -2.67
C ALA A 422 11.47 6.50 -1.65
N ARG A 423 12.08 5.94 -0.59
CA ARG A 423 12.71 6.72 0.49
C ARG A 423 13.71 7.76 0.00
N PRO A 424 14.67 7.48 -0.90
CA PRO A 424 15.61 8.48 -1.39
C PRO A 424 14.94 9.66 -2.13
N LEU A 425 13.81 9.40 -2.76
CA LEU A 425 13.02 10.45 -3.44
C LEU A 425 12.21 11.32 -2.46
N LEU A 426 11.91 10.79 -1.27
CA LEU A 426 11.12 11.46 -0.24
C LEU A 426 12.00 12.17 0.78
N LYS A 427 13.11 11.59 1.23
CA LYS A 427 13.86 12.06 2.42
C LYS A 427 15.29 12.53 2.13
N ASP A 428 15.92 12.09 1.02
CA ASP A 428 17.29 12.44 0.65
C ASP A 428 17.31 13.51 -0.44
#